data_d042a2c34476cb4e1ed05d8fa32967bc
#
_entry.id   d042a2c34476cb4e1ed05d8fa32967bc
#
_cell.length_a   1.000
_cell.length_b   1.000
_cell.length_c   1.000
_cell.angle_alpha   90.00
_cell.angle_beta   90.00
_cell.angle_gamma   90.00
#
_symmetry.space_group_name_H-M   'P 1'
#
loop_
_entity.id
_entity.type
_entity.pdbx_description
1 polymer ?
#
loop_
_entity_poly.entity_id
_entity_poly.type
_entity_poly.pdbx_seq_one_letter_code
_entity_poly.pdbx_strand_id
1 'polypeptide(L)'
;MRHVVECVYKSLNHKGEELCGDKVEIVRTAGSDILVLADGLGSGVKANILSTLTSKIIATMMREGAPLEDTVETISSTLPLCSVRHLAYSTFSILEIAHDGRAHLVEFDNPACFCLRNGELIRPSFVKREIAGKEIHESFFQVELGDYYVLVSDGVIYAGVGETLNFGWTWDHVADYLRQESKKRPSAHRLAHQLSAACNDLYMGKPGDDTTVAVAKVIPASRVHLLASPPQDKKDDERMVREFMKDSDIRIVCGGTSGNMVARVLEKPLKASLDYSDPSLPPTAEIEGISLVTEGVLTLSKTLEILRQCVTDTGEVENLDLLDGNNGAAQIAKIILEKCTHLSLYIGQAINPAHQSPDLPFDLSIKARL
;
A
#
# COMPACT_ATOMS: atom_id res chain seq x y z
N MET A 1 -14.06 16.81 2.73
CA MET A 1 -12.62 16.48 2.67
C MET A 1 -12.46 15.42 1.60
N ARG A 2 -11.46 15.55 0.73
CA ARG A 2 -11.19 14.52 -0.27
C ARG A 2 -10.48 13.37 0.45
N HIS A 3 -11.07 12.18 0.45
CA HIS A 3 -10.42 10.96 0.95
C HIS A 3 -9.69 10.25 -0.19
N VAL A 4 -8.76 9.41 0.17
CA VAL A 4 -7.99 8.54 -0.72
C VAL A 4 -8.04 7.14 -0.11
N VAL A 5 -8.06 6.11 -0.94
CA VAL A 5 -8.02 4.73 -0.47
C VAL A 5 -6.60 4.20 -0.63
N GLU A 6 -5.97 3.84 0.48
CA GLU A 6 -4.70 3.12 0.50
C GLU A 6 -5.01 1.63 0.35
N CYS A 7 -4.72 1.06 -0.83
CA CYS A 7 -4.92 -0.36 -1.12
C CYS A 7 -3.58 -1.07 -1.20
N VAL A 8 -3.45 -2.17 -0.48
CA VAL A 8 -2.26 -3.03 -0.45
C VAL A 8 -2.64 -4.48 -0.24
N TYR A 9 -1.75 -5.39 -0.58
CA TYR A 9 -1.94 -6.80 -0.29
C TYR A 9 -0.62 -7.48 0.08
N LYS A 10 -0.74 -8.67 0.67
CA LYS A 10 0.35 -9.60 0.96
C LYS A 10 -0.16 -11.01 0.78
N SER A 11 0.63 -11.85 0.09
CA SER A 11 0.31 -13.24 -0.15
C SER A 11 1.40 -14.16 0.40
N LEU A 12 1.00 -15.34 0.84
CA LEU A 12 1.85 -16.47 1.20
C LEU A 12 1.47 -17.63 0.28
N ASN A 13 2.44 -18.21 -0.40
CA ASN A 13 2.19 -19.35 -1.27
C ASN A 13 1.99 -20.62 -0.46
N HIS A 14 1.12 -21.49 -0.92
CA HIS A 14 1.02 -22.87 -0.43
C HIS A 14 2.41 -23.53 -0.44
N LYS A 15 2.72 -24.27 0.62
CA LYS A 15 4.02 -24.92 0.79
C LYS A 15 4.37 -25.82 -0.40
N GLY A 16 5.50 -25.50 -1.02
CA GLY A 16 6.03 -26.25 -2.16
C GLY A 16 5.57 -25.76 -3.52
N GLU A 17 4.70 -24.74 -3.58
CA GLU A 17 4.29 -24.07 -4.80
C GLU A 17 5.10 -22.80 -5.04
N GLU A 18 5.48 -22.55 -6.31
CA GLU A 18 6.20 -21.33 -6.70
C GLU A 18 5.27 -20.15 -6.95
N LEU A 19 4.00 -20.43 -7.30
CA LEU A 19 2.99 -19.43 -7.63
C LEU A 19 1.84 -19.50 -6.63
N CYS A 20 1.38 -18.33 -6.17
CA CYS A 20 0.18 -18.22 -5.37
C CYS A 20 -1.06 -18.50 -6.23
N GLY A 21 -1.99 -19.32 -5.72
CA GLY A 21 -3.30 -19.56 -6.34
C GLY A 21 -4.23 -18.37 -6.23
N ASP A 22 -3.97 -17.45 -5.32
CA ASP A 22 -4.71 -16.20 -5.16
C ASP A 22 -4.16 -15.10 -6.06
N LYS A 23 -5.03 -14.15 -6.42
CA LYS A 23 -4.64 -12.95 -7.18
C LYS A 23 -5.38 -11.71 -6.71
N VAL A 24 -4.62 -10.63 -6.50
CA VAL A 24 -5.17 -9.31 -6.19
C VAL A 24 -4.95 -8.37 -7.36
N GLU A 25 -5.97 -7.59 -7.69
CA GLU A 25 -5.90 -6.47 -8.62
C GLU A 25 -6.34 -5.19 -7.92
N ILE A 26 -5.54 -4.13 -8.09
CA ILE A 26 -5.85 -2.79 -7.60
C ILE A 26 -5.97 -1.88 -8.80
N VAL A 27 -7.16 -1.31 -9.00
CA VAL A 27 -7.44 -0.42 -10.13
C VAL A 27 -7.84 0.95 -9.60
N ARG A 28 -7.21 1.98 -10.12
CA ARG A 28 -7.57 3.38 -9.85
C ARG A 28 -8.18 3.99 -11.09
N THR A 29 -9.39 4.51 -10.94
CA THR A 29 -10.10 5.24 -11.99
C THR A 29 -10.17 6.73 -11.67
N ALA A 30 -10.74 7.52 -12.57
CA ALA A 30 -11.01 8.93 -12.29
C ALA A 30 -12.09 9.14 -11.20
N GLY A 31 -12.92 8.12 -10.91
CA GLY A 31 -14.07 8.21 -10.00
C GLY A 31 -14.03 7.29 -8.78
N SER A 32 -13.24 6.22 -8.82
CA SER A 32 -13.21 5.20 -7.76
C SER A 32 -11.88 4.48 -7.69
N ASP A 33 -11.62 3.86 -6.54
CA ASP A 33 -10.58 2.86 -6.33
C ASP A 33 -11.25 1.49 -6.19
N ILE A 34 -10.72 0.47 -6.89
CA ILE A 34 -11.29 -0.88 -6.94
C ILE A 34 -10.23 -1.87 -6.46
N LEU A 35 -10.56 -2.68 -5.47
CA LEU A 35 -9.76 -3.78 -4.95
C LEU A 35 -10.47 -5.09 -5.25
N VAL A 36 -9.80 -5.99 -5.95
CA VAL A 36 -10.31 -7.31 -6.31
C VAL A 36 -9.40 -8.36 -5.71
N LEU A 37 -9.96 -9.31 -4.98
CA LEU A 37 -9.29 -10.55 -4.57
C LEU A 37 -10.00 -11.70 -5.26
N ALA A 38 -9.25 -12.52 -5.97
CA ALA A 38 -9.72 -13.78 -6.56
C ALA A 38 -8.87 -14.94 -6.04
N ASP A 39 -9.52 -16.01 -5.62
CA ASP A 39 -8.89 -17.24 -5.17
C ASP A 39 -9.23 -18.36 -6.18
N GLY A 40 -8.20 -19.01 -6.71
CA GLY A 40 -8.31 -20.05 -7.73
C GLY A 40 -8.42 -21.43 -7.09
N LEU A 41 -9.38 -22.24 -7.53
CA LEU A 41 -9.60 -23.57 -6.99
C LEU A 41 -8.35 -24.48 -7.09
N GLY A 42 -7.83 -24.92 -5.95
CA GLY A 42 -6.64 -25.75 -5.82
C GLY A 42 -5.40 -24.90 -5.51
N SER A 43 -4.22 -25.34 -5.91
CA SER A 43 -2.96 -24.62 -5.68
C SER A 43 -2.07 -24.62 -6.92
N GLY A 44 -0.99 -23.81 -6.89
CA GLY A 44 0.03 -23.74 -7.91
C GLY A 44 -0.42 -23.15 -9.24
N VAL A 45 0.22 -23.55 -10.34
CA VAL A 45 0.06 -22.91 -11.66
C VAL A 45 -1.38 -22.85 -12.14
N LYS A 46 -2.17 -23.91 -11.93
CA LYS A 46 -3.57 -23.97 -12.39
C LYS A 46 -4.45 -22.98 -11.65
N ALA A 47 -4.36 -22.96 -10.32
CA ALA A 47 -5.09 -22.01 -9.48
C ALA A 47 -4.69 -20.56 -9.81
N ASN A 48 -3.39 -20.30 -9.95
CA ASN A 48 -2.86 -19.00 -10.37
C ASN A 48 -3.41 -18.51 -11.71
N ILE A 49 -3.53 -19.38 -12.73
CA ILE A 49 -4.11 -19.00 -14.02
C ILE A 49 -5.60 -18.63 -13.85
N LEU A 50 -6.36 -19.40 -13.05
CA LEU A 50 -7.79 -19.17 -12.85
C LEU A 50 -8.05 -17.87 -12.09
N SER A 51 -7.35 -17.64 -10.99
CA SER A 51 -7.46 -16.40 -10.21
C SER A 51 -7.00 -15.17 -10.99
N THR A 52 -5.93 -15.32 -11.80
CA THR A 52 -5.44 -14.25 -12.67
C THR A 52 -6.48 -13.87 -13.73
N LEU A 53 -7.06 -14.85 -14.40
CA LEU A 53 -8.11 -14.57 -15.40
C LEU A 53 -9.34 -13.92 -14.74
N THR A 54 -9.80 -14.47 -13.61
CA THR A 54 -10.94 -13.93 -12.86
C THR A 54 -10.70 -12.49 -12.44
N SER A 55 -9.60 -12.22 -11.76
CA SER A 55 -9.28 -10.87 -11.26
C SER A 55 -9.08 -9.85 -12.38
N LYS A 56 -8.44 -10.24 -13.49
CA LYS A 56 -8.24 -9.37 -14.66
C LYS A 56 -9.54 -9.07 -15.40
N ILE A 57 -10.43 -10.05 -15.58
CA ILE A 57 -11.76 -9.82 -16.17
C ILE A 57 -12.53 -8.82 -15.30
N ILE A 58 -12.63 -9.07 -13.99
CA ILE A 58 -13.32 -8.18 -13.05
C ILE A 58 -12.72 -6.77 -13.12
N ALA A 59 -11.42 -6.66 -12.91
CA ALA A 59 -10.72 -5.38 -12.86
C ALA A 59 -10.90 -4.57 -14.16
N THR A 60 -10.86 -5.23 -15.31
CA THR A 60 -11.03 -4.59 -16.62
C THR A 60 -12.46 -4.13 -16.82
N MET A 61 -13.44 -4.99 -16.59
CA MET A 61 -14.85 -4.67 -16.82
C MET A 61 -15.35 -3.59 -15.85
N MET A 62 -15.00 -3.70 -14.57
CA MET A 62 -15.35 -2.68 -13.57
C MET A 62 -14.70 -1.32 -13.88
N ARG A 63 -13.44 -1.31 -14.34
CA ARG A 63 -12.76 -0.06 -14.77
C ARG A 63 -13.48 0.63 -15.91
N GLU A 64 -14.01 -0.13 -16.85
CA GLU A 64 -14.77 0.39 -18.00
C GLU A 64 -16.24 0.69 -17.66
N GLY A 65 -16.65 0.47 -16.39
CA GLY A 65 -18.01 0.76 -15.90
C GLY A 65 -19.06 -0.27 -16.35
N ALA A 66 -18.64 -1.51 -16.67
CA ALA A 66 -19.57 -2.58 -16.99
C ALA A 66 -20.42 -2.95 -15.76
N PRO A 67 -21.71 -3.33 -15.97
CA PRO A 67 -22.55 -3.84 -14.91
C PRO A 67 -21.96 -5.09 -14.24
N LEU A 68 -22.27 -5.29 -12.95
CA LEU A 68 -21.85 -6.50 -12.23
C LEU A 68 -22.35 -7.79 -12.89
N GLU A 69 -23.59 -7.77 -13.41
CA GLU A 69 -24.21 -8.88 -14.12
C GLU A 69 -23.35 -9.34 -15.31
N ASP A 70 -23.00 -8.40 -16.19
CA ASP A 70 -22.20 -8.68 -17.38
C ASP A 70 -20.81 -9.21 -16.99
N THR A 71 -20.26 -8.70 -15.87
CA THR A 71 -18.96 -9.12 -15.35
C THR A 71 -19.01 -10.57 -14.87
N VAL A 72 -20.01 -10.93 -14.04
CA VAL A 72 -20.17 -12.29 -13.52
C VAL A 72 -20.55 -13.29 -14.62
N GLU A 73 -21.39 -12.90 -15.59
CA GLU A 73 -21.72 -13.72 -16.76
C GLU A 73 -20.49 -13.98 -17.63
N THR A 74 -19.65 -12.96 -17.85
CA THR A 74 -18.38 -13.09 -18.60
C THR A 74 -17.44 -14.08 -17.91
N ILE A 75 -17.28 -14.00 -16.59
CA ILE A 75 -16.46 -14.95 -15.81
C ILE A 75 -17.04 -16.36 -15.97
N SER A 76 -18.35 -16.50 -15.78
CA SER A 76 -19.03 -17.80 -15.83
C SER A 76 -18.96 -18.47 -17.20
N SER A 77 -18.96 -17.70 -18.28
CA SER A 77 -18.85 -18.20 -19.65
C SER A 77 -17.43 -18.43 -20.12
N THR A 78 -16.45 -17.71 -19.55
CA THR A 78 -15.05 -17.78 -19.97
C THR A 78 -14.28 -18.85 -19.22
N LEU A 79 -14.56 -19.01 -17.91
CA LEU A 79 -13.84 -19.98 -17.09
C LEU A 79 -14.52 -21.37 -17.18
N PRO A 80 -13.74 -22.45 -17.34
CA PRO A 80 -14.29 -23.77 -17.40
C PRO A 80 -14.98 -24.15 -16.06
N LEU A 81 -16.06 -24.90 -16.08
CA LEU A 81 -16.69 -25.49 -14.89
C LEU A 81 -15.97 -26.77 -14.48
N CYS A 82 -15.76 -26.99 -13.20
CA CYS A 82 -15.23 -28.27 -12.70
C CYS A 82 -16.20 -29.39 -12.98
N SER A 83 -15.87 -30.30 -13.89
CA SER A 83 -16.70 -31.41 -14.28
C SER A 83 -17.03 -32.36 -13.12
N VAL A 84 -16.26 -32.34 -12.03
CA VAL A 84 -16.43 -33.26 -10.88
C VAL A 84 -17.25 -32.62 -9.76
N ARG A 85 -17.08 -31.31 -9.51
CA ARG A 85 -17.73 -30.62 -8.39
C ARG A 85 -18.82 -29.64 -8.82
N HIS A 86 -19.00 -29.37 -10.11
CA HIS A 86 -19.91 -28.35 -10.68
C HIS A 86 -19.76 -26.97 -10.04
N LEU A 87 -18.60 -26.71 -9.41
CA LEU A 87 -18.26 -25.44 -8.77
C LEU A 87 -17.53 -24.52 -9.73
N ALA A 88 -17.65 -23.24 -9.53
CA ALA A 88 -16.82 -22.24 -10.19
C ALA A 88 -15.34 -22.49 -9.85
N TYR A 89 -14.47 -22.21 -10.81
CA TYR A 89 -13.03 -22.41 -10.64
C TYR A 89 -12.34 -21.30 -9.85
N SER A 90 -13.05 -20.25 -9.46
CA SER A 90 -12.49 -19.15 -8.66
C SER A 90 -13.60 -18.50 -7.85
N THR A 91 -13.30 -18.22 -6.61
CA THR A 91 -14.08 -17.34 -5.74
C THR A 91 -13.55 -15.94 -5.85
N PHE A 92 -14.29 -14.91 -5.44
CA PHE A 92 -13.82 -13.55 -5.50
C PHE A 92 -14.52 -12.60 -4.52
N SER A 93 -13.82 -11.54 -4.17
CA SER A 93 -14.36 -10.38 -3.48
C SER A 93 -13.95 -9.11 -4.23
N ILE A 94 -14.89 -8.18 -4.40
CA ILE A 94 -14.68 -6.89 -5.06
C ILE A 94 -15.08 -5.79 -4.09
N LEU A 95 -14.21 -4.85 -3.84
CA LEU A 95 -14.52 -3.63 -3.12
C LEU A 95 -14.24 -2.43 -4.02
N GLU A 96 -15.29 -1.72 -4.42
CA GLU A 96 -15.19 -0.44 -5.09
C GLU A 96 -15.53 0.68 -4.11
N ILE A 97 -14.66 1.68 -4.01
CA ILE A 97 -14.89 2.89 -3.21
C ILE A 97 -14.82 4.10 -4.14
N ALA A 98 -15.96 4.74 -4.35
CA ALA A 98 -16.06 5.95 -5.13
C ALA A 98 -15.46 7.14 -4.37
N HIS A 99 -14.94 8.15 -5.10
CA HIS A 99 -14.32 9.34 -4.50
C HIS A 99 -15.30 10.21 -3.71
N ASP A 100 -16.61 9.96 -3.82
CA ASP A 100 -17.65 10.60 -2.98
C ASP A 100 -17.94 9.83 -1.70
N GLY A 101 -17.25 8.70 -1.48
CA GLY A 101 -17.37 7.88 -0.27
C GLY A 101 -18.37 6.75 -0.35
N ARG A 102 -19.11 6.59 -1.44
CA ARG A 102 -19.95 5.41 -1.64
C ARG A 102 -19.08 4.18 -1.87
N ALA A 103 -19.41 3.10 -1.18
CA ALA A 103 -18.75 1.82 -1.35
C ALA A 103 -19.72 0.76 -1.85
N HIS A 104 -19.22 -0.10 -2.71
CA HIS A 104 -19.88 -1.28 -3.24
C HIS A 104 -18.98 -2.49 -2.97
N LEU A 105 -19.48 -3.43 -2.16
CA LEU A 105 -18.79 -4.67 -1.82
C LEU A 105 -19.57 -5.83 -2.42
N VAL A 106 -18.87 -6.66 -3.17
CA VAL A 106 -19.42 -7.87 -3.84
C VAL A 106 -18.60 -9.07 -3.40
N GLU A 107 -19.26 -10.11 -2.94
CA GLU A 107 -18.61 -11.32 -2.42
C GLU A 107 -19.24 -12.56 -3.04
N PHE A 108 -18.39 -13.47 -3.54
CA PHE A 108 -18.75 -14.76 -4.07
C PHE A 108 -17.86 -15.86 -3.48
N ASP A 109 -18.42 -16.68 -2.59
CA ASP A 109 -17.79 -17.85 -1.95
C ASP A 109 -16.44 -17.56 -1.24
N ASN A 110 -16.03 -16.32 -1.06
CA ASN A 110 -14.90 -15.91 -0.24
C ASN A 110 -15.32 -15.67 1.21
N PRO A 111 -14.37 -15.72 2.17
CA PRO A 111 -14.61 -15.26 3.52
C PRO A 111 -15.14 -13.82 3.52
N ALA A 112 -16.15 -13.56 4.38
CA ALA A 112 -16.75 -12.23 4.46
C ALA A 112 -15.72 -11.16 4.82
N CYS A 113 -15.76 -10.01 4.14
CA CYS A 113 -14.89 -8.87 4.36
C CYS A 113 -14.96 -8.38 5.81
N PHE A 114 -13.81 -8.11 6.41
CA PHE A 114 -13.76 -7.46 7.72
C PHE A 114 -13.84 -5.95 7.51
N CYS A 115 -14.99 -5.37 7.86
CA CYS A 115 -15.20 -3.94 7.84
C CYS A 115 -14.99 -3.37 9.25
N LEU A 116 -14.02 -2.45 9.42
CA LEU A 116 -13.63 -1.92 10.72
C LEU A 116 -13.73 -0.39 10.72
N ARG A 117 -14.41 0.14 11.73
CA ARG A 117 -14.53 1.58 11.98
C ARG A 117 -14.17 1.88 13.43
N ASN A 118 -13.23 2.77 13.65
CA ASN A 118 -12.75 3.14 14.99
C ASN A 118 -12.35 1.94 15.87
N GLY A 119 -11.78 0.88 15.26
CA GLY A 119 -11.37 -0.33 15.95
C GLY A 119 -12.51 -1.29 16.33
N GLU A 120 -13.70 -1.09 15.77
CA GLU A 120 -14.85 -1.98 15.97
C GLU A 120 -15.34 -2.51 14.61
N LEU A 121 -15.83 -3.76 14.62
CA LEU A 121 -16.43 -4.35 13.43
C LEU A 121 -17.77 -3.68 13.12
N ILE A 122 -17.91 -3.27 11.87
CA ILE A 122 -19.19 -2.91 11.30
C ILE A 122 -19.65 -4.02 10.34
N ARG A 123 -20.94 -4.23 10.25
CA ARG A 123 -21.52 -5.24 9.34
C ARG A 123 -22.48 -4.53 8.39
N PRO A 124 -22.03 -4.15 7.19
CA PRO A 124 -22.92 -3.64 6.17
C PRO A 124 -24.03 -4.66 5.88
N SER A 125 -25.25 -4.19 5.67
CA SER A 125 -26.32 -5.05 5.21
C SER A 125 -26.06 -5.49 3.78
N PHE A 126 -26.29 -6.77 3.47
CA PHE A 126 -26.12 -7.29 2.12
C PHE A 126 -27.44 -7.79 1.53
N VAL A 127 -27.50 -7.78 0.23
CA VAL A 127 -28.56 -8.37 -0.57
C VAL A 127 -28.00 -9.60 -1.27
N LYS A 128 -28.73 -10.72 -1.24
CA LYS A 128 -28.39 -11.90 -2.04
C LYS A 128 -28.96 -11.74 -3.43
N ARG A 129 -28.12 -11.93 -4.42
CA ARG A 129 -28.51 -11.93 -5.84
C ARG A 129 -28.03 -13.22 -6.50
N GLU A 130 -28.87 -13.78 -7.34
CA GLU A 130 -28.49 -14.88 -8.20
C GLU A 130 -28.10 -14.34 -9.58
N ILE A 131 -26.83 -14.52 -9.97
CA ILE A 131 -26.30 -14.10 -11.28
C ILE A 131 -25.60 -15.32 -11.89
N ALA A 132 -25.98 -15.72 -13.09
CA ALA A 132 -25.44 -16.90 -13.79
C ALA A 132 -25.40 -18.18 -12.93
N GLY A 133 -26.43 -18.38 -12.10
CA GLY A 133 -26.54 -19.55 -11.19
C GLY A 133 -25.62 -19.50 -9.96
N LYS A 134 -25.06 -18.31 -9.65
CA LYS A 134 -24.20 -18.06 -8.49
C LYS A 134 -24.90 -17.15 -7.49
N GLU A 135 -24.88 -17.50 -6.19
CA GLU A 135 -25.35 -16.62 -5.12
C GLU A 135 -24.26 -15.58 -4.82
N ILE A 136 -24.52 -14.33 -5.15
CA ILE A 136 -23.64 -13.20 -4.92
C ILE A 136 -24.18 -12.39 -3.74
N HIS A 137 -23.31 -12.03 -2.80
CA HIS A 137 -23.63 -11.10 -1.72
C HIS A 137 -23.20 -9.71 -2.14
N GLU A 138 -24.10 -8.74 -2.09
CA GLU A 138 -23.87 -7.37 -2.55
C GLU A 138 -24.25 -6.37 -1.45
N SER A 139 -23.33 -5.49 -1.08
CA SER A 139 -23.51 -4.50 -0.04
C SER A 139 -23.18 -3.09 -0.55
N PHE A 140 -24.02 -2.12 -0.19
CA PHE A 140 -23.80 -0.71 -0.47
C PHE A 140 -23.78 0.08 0.84
N PHE A 141 -22.75 0.90 1.03
CA PHE A 141 -22.58 1.67 2.26
C PHE A 141 -21.72 2.92 2.04
N GLN A 142 -21.61 3.76 3.08
CA GLN A 142 -20.73 4.93 3.09
C GLN A 142 -19.48 4.66 3.91
N VAL A 143 -18.31 5.02 3.37
CA VAL A 143 -17.04 4.94 4.08
C VAL A 143 -16.79 6.21 4.90
N GLU A 144 -16.01 6.07 5.98
CA GLU A 144 -15.53 7.18 6.78
C GLU A 144 -14.00 7.18 6.84
N LEU A 145 -13.40 8.34 7.13
CA LEU A 145 -11.96 8.44 7.32
C LEU A 145 -11.51 7.57 8.48
N GLY A 146 -10.51 6.73 8.21
CA GLY A 146 -9.97 5.78 9.17
C GLY A 146 -10.57 4.39 9.10
N ASP A 147 -11.57 4.16 8.26
CA ASP A 147 -12.13 2.82 8.03
C ASP A 147 -11.10 1.89 7.38
N TYR A 148 -11.18 0.61 7.75
CA TYR A 148 -10.44 -0.47 7.10
C TYR A 148 -11.42 -1.50 6.54
N TYR A 149 -11.10 -1.98 5.36
CA TYR A 149 -11.76 -3.11 4.71
C TYR A 149 -10.71 -4.15 4.39
N VAL A 150 -10.85 -5.34 4.97
CA VAL A 150 -9.85 -6.42 4.82
C VAL A 150 -10.52 -7.58 4.12
N LEU A 151 -10.12 -7.81 2.86
CA LEU A 151 -10.48 -8.97 2.07
C LEU A 151 -9.42 -10.05 2.30
N VAL A 152 -9.84 -11.29 2.48
CA VAL A 152 -8.94 -12.42 2.71
C VAL A 152 -9.37 -13.64 1.89
N SER A 153 -8.41 -14.46 1.47
CA SER A 153 -8.71 -15.82 1.01
C SER A 153 -8.94 -16.77 2.18
N ASP A 154 -9.44 -17.94 1.90
CA ASP A 154 -9.79 -18.93 2.92
C ASP A 154 -8.56 -19.44 3.69
N GLY A 155 -7.35 -19.42 3.10
CA GLY A 155 -6.10 -19.74 3.79
C GLY A 155 -5.85 -18.90 5.04
N VAL A 156 -6.39 -17.66 5.14
CA VAL A 156 -6.32 -16.87 6.37
C VAL A 156 -7.21 -17.47 7.46
N ILE A 157 -8.42 -17.86 7.12
CA ILE A 157 -9.41 -18.42 8.06
C ILE A 157 -8.96 -19.80 8.54
N TYR A 158 -8.31 -20.57 7.66
CA TYR A 158 -7.79 -21.90 7.97
C TYR A 158 -6.35 -21.91 8.44
N ALA A 159 -5.73 -20.73 8.70
CA ALA A 159 -4.35 -20.65 9.17
C ALA A 159 -4.15 -21.53 10.42
N GLY A 160 -3.11 -22.34 10.37
CA GLY A 160 -2.72 -23.26 11.45
C GLY A 160 -3.43 -24.61 11.46
N VAL A 161 -4.33 -24.91 10.51
CA VAL A 161 -4.96 -26.23 10.41
C VAL A 161 -3.89 -27.32 10.22
N GLY A 162 -3.97 -28.36 11.06
CA GLY A 162 -3.06 -29.49 11.02
C GLY A 162 -1.68 -29.23 11.67
N GLU A 163 -1.41 -28.00 12.07
CA GLU A 163 -0.16 -27.59 12.77
C GLU A 163 -0.49 -27.09 14.17
N THR A 164 -0.79 -25.81 14.34
CA THR A 164 -1.01 -25.18 15.65
C THR A 164 -2.46 -25.18 16.11
N LEU A 165 -3.40 -25.30 15.19
CA LEU A 165 -4.85 -25.22 15.44
C LEU A 165 -5.60 -26.40 14.78
N ASN A 166 -6.59 -26.97 15.49
CA ASN A 166 -7.39 -28.08 14.96
C ASN A 166 -8.34 -27.67 13.84
N PHE A 167 -8.94 -26.47 13.94
CA PHE A 167 -9.98 -25.98 13.06
C PHE A 167 -9.60 -24.70 12.30
N GLY A 168 -8.33 -24.32 12.35
CA GLY A 168 -7.82 -23.06 11.82
C GLY A 168 -8.12 -21.87 12.73
N TRP A 169 -7.76 -20.67 12.25
CA TRP A 169 -7.88 -19.44 13.03
C TRP A 169 -9.34 -18.99 13.19
N THR A 170 -10.19 -19.33 12.25
CA THR A 170 -11.61 -18.98 12.15
C THR A 170 -11.86 -17.46 11.93
N TRP A 171 -12.97 -17.14 11.28
CA TRP A 171 -13.33 -15.75 10.96
C TRP A 171 -13.45 -14.87 12.22
N ASP A 172 -14.07 -15.38 13.30
CA ASP A 172 -14.28 -14.59 14.52
C ASP A 172 -12.98 -14.27 15.24
N HIS A 173 -12.02 -15.19 15.28
CA HIS A 173 -10.71 -14.92 15.89
C HIS A 173 -9.86 -13.95 15.06
N VAL A 174 -9.91 -14.05 13.73
CA VAL A 174 -9.29 -13.05 12.84
C VAL A 174 -9.92 -11.69 13.05
N ALA A 175 -11.26 -11.63 13.20
CA ALA A 175 -11.98 -10.41 13.49
C ALA A 175 -11.53 -9.76 14.80
N ASP A 176 -11.38 -10.55 15.86
CA ASP A 176 -10.90 -10.07 17.17
C ASP A 176 -9.45 -9.56 17.10
N TYR A 177 -8.59 -10.24 16.36
CA TYR A 177 -7.23 -9.79 16.09
C TYR A 177 -7.22 -8.44 15.37
N LEU A 178 -7.99 -8.32 14.29
CA LEU A 178 -8.09 -7.08 13.50
C LEU A 178 -8.68 -5.92 14.32
N ARG A 179 -9.64 -6.18 15.20
CA ARG A 179 -10.19 -5.17 16.13
C ARG A 179 -9.11 -4.61 17.05
N GLN A 180 -8.22 -5.45 17.56
CA GLN A 180 -7.13 -5.02 18.44
C GLN A 180 -6.07 -4.23 17.66
N GLU A 181 -5.64 -4.74 16.51
CA GLU A 181 -4.59 -4.10 15.70
C GLU A 181 -5.06 -2.76 15.09
N SER A 182 -6.30 -2.68 14.59
CA SER A 182 -6.83 -1.45 14.00
C SER A 182 -6.95 -0.29 14.98
N LYS A 183 -7.09 -0.55 16.30
CA LYS A 183 -7.06 0.49 17.36
C LYS A 183 -5.73 1.25 17.43
N LYS A 184 -4.64 0.60 17.02
CA LYS A 184 -3.31 1.23 16.90
C LYS A 184 -3.20 2.16 15.69
N ARG A 185 -4.21 2.19 14.81
CA ARG A 185 -4.30 2.96 13.57
C ARG A 185 -3.12 2.75 12.61
N PRO A 186 -2.72 1.49 12.34
CA PRO A 186 -1.61 1.21 11.43
C PRO A 186 -1.91 1.72 10.01
N SER A 187 -0.88 1.86 9.16
CA SER A 187 -1.08 1.98 7.71
C SER A 187 -1.69 0.68 7.16
N ALA A 188 -2.29 0.72 5.97
CA ALA A 188 -2.78 -0.50 5.33
C ALA A 188 -1.65 -1.52 5.14
N HIS A 189 -0.45 -1.05 4.80
CA HIS A 189 0.76 -1.86 4.67
C HIS A 189 1.09 -2.63 5.95
N ARG A 190 1.10 -1.95 7.10
CA ARG A 190 1.39 -2.59 8.39
C ARG A 190 0.33 -3.60 8.79
N LEU A 191 -0.95 -3.29 8.56
CA LEU A 191 -2.04 -4.21 8.91
C LEU A 191 -1.98 -5.47 8.04
N ALA A 192 -1.75 -5.33 6.72
CA ALA A 192 -1.61 -6.47 5.82
C ALA A 192 -0.41 -7.35 6.21
N HIS A 193 0.75 -6.73 6.48
CA HIS A 193 1.95 -7.43 6.90
C HIS A 193 1.74 -8.17 8.24
N GLN A 194 1.16 -7.50 9.25
CA GLN A 194 0.93 -8.09 10.57
C GLN A 194 -0.01 -9.29 10.51
N LEU A 195 -1.12 -9.18 9.74
CA LEU A 195 -2.05 -10.29 9.60
C LEU A 195 -1.42 -11.46 8.83
N SER A 196 -0.71 -11.18 7.74
CA SER A 196 0.01 -12.20 6.97
C SER A 196 1.10 -12.88 7.81
N ALA A 197 1.88 -12.13 8.60
CA ALA A 197 2.89 -12.68 9.48
C ALA A 197 2.27 -13.59 10.55
N ALA A 198 1.14 -13.19 11.15
CA ALA A 198 0.42 -14.02 12.11
C ALA A 198 -0.09 -15.34 11.48
N CYS A 199 -0.58 -15.29 10.22
CA CYS A 199 -0.92 -16.52 9.49
C CYS A 199 0.30 -17.42 9.29
N ASN A 200 1.43 -16.84 8.85
CA ASN A 200 2.67 -17.58 8.65
C ASN A 200 3.19 -18.25 9.94
N ASP A 201 3.08 -17.55 11.07
CA ASP A 201 3.44 -18.10 12.39
C ASP A 201 2.52 -19.25 12.78
N LEU A 202 1.21 -19.13 12.56
CA LEU A 202 0.24 -20.20 12.81
C LEU A 202 0.53 -21.43 11.94
N TYR A 203 0.96 -21.25 10.70
CA TYR A 203 1.39 -22.29 9.78
C TYR A 203 2.82 -22.79 10.05
N MET A 204 3.51 -22.26 11.06
CA MET A 204 4.92 -22.60 11.36
C MET A 204 5.84 -22.40 10.13
N GLY A 205 5.60 -21.37 9.32
CA GLY A 205 6.33 -21.08 8.09
C GLY A 205 6.07 -22.06 6.93
N LYS A 206 4.96 -22.80 6.97
CA LYS A 206 4.59 -23.80 5.97
C LYS A 206 3.10 -23.67 5.64
N PRO A 207 2.68 -22.63 4.92
CA PRO A 207 1.27 -22.44 4.60
C PRO A 207 0.64 -23.69 3.98
N GLY A 208 -0.45 -24.14 4.58
CA GLY A 208 -1.21 -25.31 4.11
C GLY A 208 -2.14 -24.97 2.95
N ASP A 209 -2.32 -23.68 2.66
CA ASP A 209 -3.06 -23.15 1.51
C ASP A 209 -2.47 -21.79 1.10
N ASP A 210 -2.78 -21.35 -0.12
CA ASP A 210 -2.50 -19.99 -0.56
C ASP A 210 -3.25 -19.02 0.36
N THR A 211 -2.54 -18.01 0.88
CA THR A 211 -3.04 -17.19 1.97
C THR A 211 -2.83 -15.72 1.63
N THR A 212 -3.89 -15.03 1.27
CA THR A 212 -3.83 -13.63 0.83
C THR A 212 -4.64 -12.71 1.73
N VAL A 213 -4.01 -11.59 2.08
CA VAL A 213 -4.60 -10.49 2.83
C VAL A 213 -4.55 -9.24 1.96
N ALA A 214 -5.70 -8.67 1.62
CA ALA A 214 -5.80 -7.41 0.89
C ALA A 214 -6.53 -6.37 1.76
N VAL A 215 -5.91 -5.22 1.96
CA VAL A 215 -6.39 -4.16 2.86
C VAL A 215 -6.64 -2.90 2.08
N ALA A 216 -7.84 -2.34 2.22
CA ALA A 216 -8.18 -0.99 1.81
C ALA A 216 -8.40 -0.13 3.07
N LYS A 217 -7.68 0.98 3.19
CA LYS A 217 -7.82 1.96 4.27
C LYS A 217 -8.21 3.32 3.72
N VAL A 218 -9.24 3.92 4.30
CA VAL A 218 -9.69 5.26 3.93
C VAL A 218 -8.88 6.31 4.70
N ILE A 219 -8.05 7.08 3.99
CA ILE A 219 -7.15 8.07 4.57
C ILE A 219 -7.43 9.47 4.03
N PRO A 220 -7.09 10.53 4.77
CA PRO A 220 -7.14 11.88 4.23
C PRO A 220 -6.10 12.03 3.11
N ALA A 221 -6.42 12.83 2.10
CA ALA A 221 -5.41 13.23 1.12
C ALA A 221 -4.28 13.98 1.83
N SER A 222 -3.03 13.59 1.57
CA SER A 222 -1.82 14.20 2.13
C SER A 222 -0.83 14.51 1.03
N ARG A 223 -0.48 15.79 0.92
CA ARG A 223 0.50 16.29 -0.06
C ARG A 223 1.85 16.42 0.59
N VAL A 224 2.81 15.67 0.07
CA VAL A 224 4.20 15.72 0.50
C VAL A 224 5.00 16.50 -0.55
N HIS A 225 5.67 17.56 -0.12
CA HIS A 225 6.64 18.29 -0.94
C HIS A 225 8.05 17.93 -0.48
N LEU A 226 8.89 17.51 -1.43
CA LEU A 226 10.29 17.22 -1.20
C LEU A 226 11.14 18.17 -2.04
N LEU A 227 11.97 18.97 -1.36
CA LEU A 227 12.91 19.90 -1.99
C LEU A 227 14.33 19.35 -1.91
N ALA A 228 14.95 19.12 -3.07
CA ALA A 228 16.33 18.68 -3.19
C ALA A 228 17.10 19.61 -4.13
N SER A 229 18.17 20.18 -3.66
CA SER A 229 19.02 21.15 -4.34
C SER A 229 18.40 22.53 -4.57
N PRO A 230 19.16 23.60 -4.43
CA PRO A 230 18.73 24.95 -4.76
C PRO A 230 18.67 25.18 -6.28
N PRO A 231 18.01 26.26 -6.74
CA PRO A 231 18.06 26.71 -8.12
C PRO A 231 19.49 27.07 -8.56
N GLN A 232 19.71 27.11 -9.86
CA GLN A 232 20.99 27.53 -10.42
C GLN A 232 21.27 29.04 -10.14
N ASP A 233 20.24 29.89 -10.29
CA ASP A 233 20.32 31.32 -9.97
C ASP A 233 19.69 31.57 -8.58
N LYS A 234 20.45 32.21 -7.68
CA LYS A 234 19.97 32.58 -6.35
C LYS A 234 18.76 33.51 -6.36
N LYS A 235 18.49 34.22 -7.47
CA LYS A 235 17.30 35.05 -7.62
C LYS A 235 16.02 34.24 -7.62
N ASP A 236 16.08 32.95 -7.96
CA ASP A 236 14.97 32.04 -7.98
C ASP A 236 14.69 31.34 -6.61
N ASP A 237 15.58 31.56 -5.62
CA ASP A 237 15.46 30.92 -4.29
C ASP A 237 14.09 31.23 -3.64
N GLU A 238 13.69 32.49 -3.59
CA GLU A 238 12.44 32.93 -2.98
C GLU A 238 11.23 32.33 -3.70
N ARG A 239 11.26 32.29 -5.04
CA ARG A 239 10.19 31.70 -5.85
C ARG A 239 10.06 30.22 -5.56
N MET A 240 11.16 29.48 -5.57
CA MET A 240 11.18 28.05 -5.32
C MET A 240 10.68 27.71 -3.91
N VAL A 241 11.18 28.42 -2.89
CA VAL A 241 10.74 28.19 -1.51
C VAL A 241 9.26 28.55 -1.33
N ARG A 242 8.79 29.64 -1.94
CA ARG A 242 7.36 30.02 -1.89
C ARG A 242 6.46 28.94 -2.48
N GLU A 243 6.82 28.40 -3.65
CA GLU A 243 6.04 27.31 -4.28
C GLU A 243 6.13 26.01 -3.46
N PHE A 244 7.30 25.67 -2.93
CA PHE A 244 7.50 24.54 -2.06
C PHE A 244 6.66 24.61 -0.77
N MET A 245 6.47 25.80 -0.21
CA MET A 245 5.68 26.01 1.02
C MET A 245 4.17 25.98 0.78
N LYS A 246 3.73 26.11 -0.48
CA LYS A 246 2.32 26.25 -0.82
C LYS A 246 1.62 24.90 -0.83
N ASP A 247 0.40 24.86 -0.25
CA ASP A 247 -0.56 23.75 -0.36
C ASP A 247 0.01 22.35 -0.02
N SER A 248 0.97 22.25 0.91
CA SER A 248 1.55 20.99 1.36
C SER A 248 1.25 20.71 2.83
N ASP A 249 1.01 19.43 3.15
CA ASP A 249 0.80 18.95 4.50
C ASP A 249 2.12 18.57 5.18
N ILE A 250 3.03 17.97 4.41
CA ILE A 250 4.35 17.52 4.86
C ILE A 250 5.41 18.11 3.94
N ARG A 251 6.45 18.71 4.55
CA ARG A 251 7.57 19.37 3.84
C ARG A 251 8.88 18.71 4.22
N ILE A 252 9.59 18.21 3.22
CA ILE A 252 10.90 17.56 3.39
C ILE A 252 11.94 18.37 2.63
N VAL A 253 13.02 18.73 3.29
CA VAL A 253 14.17 19.41 2.66
C VAL A 253 15.39 18.50 2.73
N CYS A 254 15.96 18.17 1.58
CA CYS A 254 17.13 17.32 1.45
C CYS A 254 18.34 18.12 0.96
N GLY A 255 19.40 18.10 1.76
CA GLY A 255 20.67 18.78 1.47
C GLY A 255 20.92 20.01 2.32
N GLY A 256 22.12 20.11 2.88
CA GLY A 256 22.53 21.24 3.73
C GLY A 256 22.43 22.59 3.03
N THR A 257 22.79 22.67 1.74
CA THR A 257 22.63 23.89 0.94
C THR A 257 21.17 24.29 0.77
N SER A 258 20.29 23.30 0.53
CA SER A 258 18.85 23.51 0.44
C SER A 258 18.26 23.95 1.78
N GLY A 259 18.68 23.31 2.87
CA GLY A 259 18.29 23.68 4.24
C GLY A 259 18.67 25.13 4.55
N ASN A 260 19.90 25.54 4.25
CA ASN A 260 20.36 26.92 4.44
C ASN A 260 19.60 27.93 3.58
N MET A 261 19.26 27.57 2.33
CA MET A 261 18.44 28.42 1.45
C MET A 261 17.02 28.59 2.04
N VAL A 262 16.36 27.50 2.45
CA VAL A 262 15.02 27.54 3.04
C VAL A 262 15.04 28.34 4.35
N ALA A 263 15.99 28.08 5.24
CA ALA A 263 16.14 28.78 6.51
C ALA A 263 16.30 30.31 6.30
N ARG A 264 17.13 30.71 5.33
CA ARG A 264 17.33 32.10 4.97
C ARG A 264 16.07 32.77 4.42
N VAL A 265 15.38 32.11 3.47
CA VAL A 265 14.17 32.67 2.84
C VAL A 265 13.01 32.76 3.82
N LEU A 266 12.89 31.80 4.75
CA LEU A 266 11.86 31.81 5.78
C LEU A 266 12.24 32.66 6.99
N GLU A 267 13.48 33.19 7.06
CA GLU A 267 14.03 33.90 8.23
C GLU A 267 13.93 33.08 9.52
N LYS A 268 14.16 31.74 9.41
CA LYS A 268 14.10 30.79 10.52
C LYS A 268 15.47 30.15 10.74
N PRO A 269 15.85 29.88 12.03
CA PRO A 269 17.10 29.19 12.31
C PRO A 269 17.08 27.73 11.85
N LEU A 270 18.18 27.27 11.26
CA LEU A 270 18.48 25.86 11.03
C LEU A 270 19.19 25.30 12.26
N LYS A 271 18.57 24.34 12.95
CA LYS A 271 19.13 23.68 14.14
C LYS A 271 19.47 22.23 13.80
N ALA A 272 20.75 21.86 13.90
CA ALA A 272 21.14 20.45 13.75
C ALA A 272 20.63 19.62 14.93
N SER A 273 20.07 18.44 14.66
CA SER A 273 19.75 17.46 15.69
C SER A 273 21.05 16.88 16.25
N LEU A 274 21.09 16.69 17.57
CA LEU A 274 22.21 16.01 18.24
C LEU A 274 22.05 14.49 18.26
N ASP A 275 20.96 13.97 17.70
CA ASP A 275 20.65 12.54 17.69
C ASP A 275 21.41 11.83 16.57
N TYR A 276 22.46 11.14 16.92
CA TYR A 276 23.35 10.38 16.02
C TYR A 276 23.07 8.87 16.17
N SER A 277 21.88 8.45 15.77
CA SER A 277 21.49 7.03 15.93
C SER A 277 22.10 6.10 14.87
N ASP A 278 22.48 6.64 13.69
CA ASP A 278 23.09 5.88 12.61
C ASP A 278 24.38 6.58 12.13
N PRO A 279 25.57 6.03 12.46
CA PRO A 279 26.85 6.61 12.06
C PRO A 279 27.09 6.66 10.53
N SER A 280 26.32 5.87 9.76
CA SER A 280 26.44 5.83 8.29
C SER A 280 25.72 6.97 7.59
N LEU A 281 24.83 7.67 8.28
CA LEU A 281 24.03 8.77 7.76
C LEU A 281 24.21 10.04 8.62
N PRO A 282 24.32 11.22 7.99
CA PRO A 282 24.36 12.49 8.70
C PRO A 282 23.08 12.73 9.52
N PRO A 283 23.16 13.46 10.64
CA PRO A 283 22.02 13.80 11.48
C PRO A 283 20.98 14.62 10.72
N THR A 284 19.75 14.57 11.17
CA THR A 284 18.67 15.43 10.70
C THR A 284 18.83 16.84 11.27
N ALA A 285 18.09 17.79 10.72
CA ALA A 285 18.00 19.15 11.24
C ALA A 285 16.53 19.60 11.31
N GLU A 286 16.31 20.72 11.98
CA GLU A 286 15.00 21.31 12.19
C GLU A 286 14.96 22.74 11.66
N ILE A 287 13.89 23.07 10.95
CA ILE A 287 13.47 24.42 10.59
C ILE A 287 11.99 24.55 10.92
N GLU A 288 11.61 25.59 11.60
CA GLU A 288 10.21 25.82 11.94
C GLU A 288 9.32 25.91 10.68
N GLY A 289 8.30 25.06 10.59
CA GLY A 289 7.41 24.96 9.42
C GLY A 289 7.85 23.91 8.39
N ILE A 290 8.99 23.22 8.60
CA ILE A 290 9.46 22.09 7.80
C ILE A 290 9.34 20.81 8.64
N SER A 291 8.79 19.78 8.06
CA SER A 291 8.52 18.52 8.77
C SER A 291 9.79 17.68 8.98
N LEU A 292 10.72 17.74 8.03
CA LEU A 292 11.98 16.99 8.08
C LEU A 292 13.05 17.70 7.25
N VAL A 293 14.23 17.89 7.81
CA VAL A 293 15.42 18.36 7.09
C VAL A 293 16.51 17.32 7.22
N THR A 294 17.07 16.89 6.08
CA THR A 294 18.11 15.85 6.05
C THR A 294 19.31 16.33 5.24
N GLU A 295 20.38 15.58 5.29
CA GLU A 295 21.45 15.66 4.32
C GLU A 295 20.92 15.28 2.90
N GLY A 296 21.67 15.50 1.86
CA GLY A 296 21.21 15.41 0.48
C GLY A 296 21.30 14.02 -0.13
N VAL A 297 22.29 13.83 -1.02
CA VAL A 297 22.38 12.66 -1.92
C VAL A 297 22.48 11.34 -1.19
N LEU A 298 23.27 11.27 -0.12
CA LEU A 298 23.43 10.00 0.63
C LEU A 298 22.12 9.57 1.25
N THR A 299 21.39 10.49 1.89
CA THR A 299 20.10 10.21 2.49
C THR A 299 19.07 9.78 1.45
N LEU A 300 18.98 10.48 0.30
CA LEU A 300 18.03 10.12 -0.77
C LEU A 300 18.38 8.79 -1.42
N SER A 301 19.67 8.48 -1.63
CA SER A 301 20.11 7.18 -2.15
C SER A 301 19.72 6.04 -1.21
N LYS A 302 19.93 6.25 0.10
CA LYS A 302 19.53 5.25 1.11
C LYS A 302 18.00 5.13 1.23
N THR A 303 17.27 6.25 1.10
CA THR A 303 15.81 6.23 1.03
C THR A 303 15.32 5.37 -0.13
N LEU A 304 15.90 5.55 -1.33
CA LEU A 304 15.55 4.75 -2.50
C LEU A 304 15.86 3.25 -2.31
N GLU A 305 16.98 2.94 -1.66
CA GLU A 305 17.33 1.56 -1.31
C GLU A 305 16.27 0.95 -0.36
N ILE A 306 15.89 1.67 0.71
CA ILE A 306 14.85 1.24 1.64
C ILE A 306 13.52 1.03 0.92
N LEU A 307 13.09 1.99 0.09
CA LEU A 307 11.84 1.87 -0.66
C LEU A 307 11.85 0.64 -1.59
N ARG A 308 12.96 0.36 -2.28
CA ARG A 308 13.11 -0.83 -3.13
C ARG A 308 13.10 -2.14 -2.34
N GLN A 309 13.55 -2.13 -1.10
CA GLN A 309 13.50 -3.31 -0.23
C GLN A 309 12.12 -3.50 0.41
N CYS A 310 11.35 -2.42 0.56
CA CYS A 310 10.01 -2.48 1.11
C CYS A 310 8.93 -2.82 0.07
N VAL A 311 9.18 -2.58 -1.22
CA VAL A 311 8.18 -2.80 -2.28
C VAL A 311 8.77 -3.74 -3.33
N THR A 312 8.12 -4.88 -3.52
CA THR A 312 8.50 -5.85 -4.56
C THR A 312 8.05 -5.38 -5.94
N ASP A 313 8.59 -5.99 -7.00
CA ASP A 313 8.16 -5.72 -8.38
C ASP A 313 6.67 -6.04 -8.62
N THR A 314 6.08 -6.91 -7.79
CA THR A 314 4.65 -7.25 -7.81
C THR A 314 3.78 -6.25 -7.05
N GLY A 315 4.38 -5.29 -6.35
CA GLY A 315 3.67 -4.30 -5.51
C GLY A 315 3.37 -4.78 -4.09
N GLU A 316 3.83 -5.96 -3.71
CA GLU A 316 3.76 -6.43 -2.33
C GLU A 316 4.73 -5.64 -1.43
N VAL A 317 4.37 -5.49 -0.17
CA VAL A 317 5.20 -4.78 0.80
C VAL A 317 5.87 -5.76 1.75
N GLU A 318 7.20 -5.64 1.83
CA GLU A 318 8.06 -6.46 2.69
C GLU A 318 8.98 -5.56 3.54
N ASN A 319 9.64 -6.17 4.53
CA ASN A 319 10.70 -5.51 5.30
C ASN A 319 10.31 -4.15 5.91
N LEU A 320 9.05 -4.00 6.36
CA LEU A 320 8.55 -2.75 6.95
C LEU A 320 9.32 -2.26 8.17
N ASP A 321 10.06 -3.14 8.83
CA ASP A 321 10.92 -2.79 9.97
C ASP A 321 12.01 -1.78 9.58
N LEU A 322 12.41 -1.75 8.30
CA LEU A 322 13.35 -0.76 7.78
C LEU A 322 12.81 0.68 7.88
N LEU A 323 11.49 0.85 7.90
CA LEU A 323 10.83 2.16 8.05
C LEU A 323 10.88 2.68 9.49
N ASP A 324 11.17 1.84 10.47
CA ASP A 324 11.25 2.21 11.89
C ASP A 324 12.67 2.64 12.32
N GLY A 325 13.60 2.67 11.36
CA GLY A 325 14.94 3.19 11.58
C GLY A 325 14.92 4.66 12.01
N ASN A 326 15.71 5.00 13.03
CA ASN A 326 15.81 6.38 13.55
C ASN A 326 16.85 7.20 12.76
N ASN A 327 16.72 7.25 11.44
CA ASN A 327 17.58 8.07 10.57
C ASN A 327 16.76 8.78 9.49
N GLY A 328 17.32 9.80 8.86
CA GLY A 328 16.61 10.62 7.86
C GLY A 328 16.08 9.83 6.67
N ALA A 329 16.79 8.79 6.23
CA ALA A 329 16.38 7.97 5.09
C ALA A 329 15.14 7.12 5.39
N ALA A 330 15.13 6.44 6.54
CA ALA A 330 13.97 5.67 7.01
C ALA A 330 12.75 6.57 7.24
N GLN A 331 12.96 7.77 7.81
CA GLN A 331 11.88 8.74 8.03
C GLN A 331 11.26 9.22 6.70
N ILE A 332 12.07 9.51 5.67
CA ILE A 332 11.57 9.88 4.34
C ILE A 332 10.79 8.70 3.73
N ALA A 333 11.37 7.50 3.75
CA ALA A 333 10.73 6.29 3.21
C ALA A 333 9.39 6.03 3.92
N LYS A 334 9.33 6.14 5.24
CA LYS A 334 8.11 6.01 6.04
C LYS A 334 7.04 7.04 5.67
N ILE A 335 7.44 8.32 5.49
CA ILE A 335 6.52 9.36 5.05
C ILE A 335 5.94 9.02 3.67
N ILE A 336 6.79 8.59 2.74
CA ILE A 336 6.38 8.26 1.37
C ILE A 336 5.42 7.06 1.36
N LEU A 337 5.75 5.98 2.07
CA LEU A 337 4.95 4.75 2.04
C LEU A 337 3.69 4.81 2.91
N GLU A 338 3.73 5.49 4.06
CA GLU A 338 2.63 5.42 5.03
C GLU A 338 1.76 6.68 5.09
N LYS A 339 2.21 7.82 4.54
CA LYS A 339 1.51 9.10 4.70
C LYS A 339 1.29 9.86 3.40
N CYS A 340 2.03 9.55 2.35
CA CYS A 340 2.01 10.32 1.11
C CYS A 340 0.92 9.83 0.15
N THR A 341 0.01 10.72 -0.25
CA THR A 341 -0.93 10.45 -1.34
C THR A 341 -0.56 11.18 -2.62
N HIS A 342 0.13 12.32 -2.49
CA HIS A 342 0.60 13.13 -3.61
C HIS A 342 2.00 13.62 -3.30
N LEU A 343 2.98 13.23 -4.10
CA LEU A 343 4.38 13.66 -3.98
C LEU A 343 4.71 14.70 -5.04
N SER A 344 5.20 15.88 -4.59
CA SER A 344 5.75 16.90 -5.47
C SER A 344 7.25 17.06 -5.21
N LEU A 345 8.05 16.91 -6.25
CA LEU A 345 9.50 17.04 -6.17
C LEU A 345 9.94 18.42 -6.68
N TYR A 346 10.65 19.17 -5.85
CA TYR A 346 11.27 20.45 -6.17
C TYR A 346 12.78 20.24 -6.29
N ILE A 347 13.27 20.13 -7.52
CA ILE A 347 14.67 19.80 -7.79
C ILE A 347 15.35 21.00 -8.47
N GLY A 348 16.22 21.67 -7.74
CA GLY A 348 17.04 22.75 -8.27
C GLY A 348 18.24 22.20 -9.07
N GLN A 349 18.74 23.01 -9.99
CA GLN A 349 19.84 22.65 -10.90
C GLN A 349 21.21 23.22 -10.46
N ALA A 350 21.32 23.81 -9.27
CA ALA A 350 22.62 24.29 -8.79
C ALA A 350 23.62 23.14 -8.70
N ILE A 351 24.79 23.34 -9.27
CA ILE A 351 25.92 22.40 -9.16
C ILE A 351 26.60 22.68 -7.82
N ASN A 352 26.71 21.66 -6.96
CA ASN A 352 27.49 21.77 -5.74
C ASN A 352 28.93 21.34 -6.05
N PRO A 353 29.92 22.25 -6.01
CA PRO A 353 31.34 21.93 -6.28
C PRO A 353 31.89 20.84 -5.34
N ALA A 354 31.35 20.73 -4.12
CA ALA A 354 31.77 19.71 -3.15
C ALA A 354 31.38 18.24 -3.56
N HIS A 355 30.50 18.07 -4.52
CA HIS A 355 30.13 16.77 -5.06
C HIS A 355 30.79 16.45 -6.40
N GLN A 356 31.67 17.28 -6.89
CA GLN A 356 32.55 17.01 -8.03
C GLN A 356 33.80 16.28 -7.51
N SER A 357 33.71 14.99 -7.24
CA SER A 357 34.89 14.18 -7.02
C SER A 357 35.56 13.90 -8.37
N PRO A 358 36.88 14.14 -8.50
CA PRO A 358 37.64 13.86 -9.74
C PRO A 358 37.63 12.39 -10.13
N ASP A 359 37.29 11.49 -9.19
CA ASP A 359 37.30 10.06 -9.35
C ASP A 359 35.93 9.47 -9.81
N LEU A 360 34.93 10.31 -10.09
CA LEU A 360 33.66 9.82 -10.66
C LEU A 360 33.80 9.75 -12.19
N PRO A 361 33.65 8.55 -12.79
CA PRO A 361 34.00 8.32 -14.20
C PRO A 361 33.07 8.95 -15.22
N PHE A 362 32.10 9.76 -14.84
CA PHE A 362 31.14 10.40 -15.76
C PHE A 362 30.66 11.78 -15.26
N ASP A 363 30.62 12.69 -16.20
CA ASP A 363 30.13 14.08 -16.11
C ASP A 363 28.58 14.20 -15.93
N LEU A 364 27.92 13.14 -15.56
CA LEU A 364 26.51 13.12 -15.19
C LEU A 364 26.39 13.47 -13.71
N SER A 365 25.89 14.65 -13.44
CA SER A 365 25.57 15.06 -12.08
C SER A 365 24.80 13.93 -11.38
N ILE A 366 25.19 13.59 -10.16
CA ILE A 366 24.51 12.57 -9.30
C ILE A 366 22.98 12.74 -9.32
N LYS A 367 22.48 13.94 -9.57
CA LYS A 367 21.06 14.31 -9.74
C LYS A 367 20.35 13.65 -10.92
N ALA A 368 21.07 13.25 -11.96
CA ALA A 368 20.45 12.54 -13.10
C ALA A 368 20.25 11.04 -12.85
N ARG A 369 20.72 10.53 -11.69
CA ARG A 369 20.59 9.13 -11.27
C ARG A 369 19.55 8.91 -10.16
N LEU A 370 19.03 9.97 -9.56
CA LEU A 370 17.90 9.99 -8.63
C LEU A 370 16.60 10.29 -9.37
#